data_e639a6a60b9ae7330af08ba00e16f2be
#
_entry.id   e639a6a60b9ae7330af08ba00e16f2be
#
_cell.length_a   1.000
_cell.length_b   1.000
_cell.length_c   1.000
_cell.angle_alpha   90.00
_cell.angle_beta   90.00
_cell.angle_gamma   90.00
#
_symmetry.space_group_name_H-M   'P 1'
#
loop_
_entity.id
_entity.type
_entity.pdbx_description
1 polymer ?
#
loop_
_entity_poly.entity_id
_entity_poly.type
_entity_poly.pdbx_seq_one_letter_code
_entity_poly.pdbx_strand_id
1 'polypeptide(L)'
;MSEGYSSKPMQATKIGDRIVRVDAVQKARGEAVYVCDMTLPDMQYAYMVRSTIARGRIKAIHVPELPEGYYFISAKDIPAQGKNELWMIAKDWRCFAEDYVLYVGETIGLVVGPDRSVLKRIKAQIKIDYEEQTPAVTIDDGIHCVGGPMFPEKNSNVMCELFCEKGRPMDEVFAEADEVFEETIETPYQEHVHLETNSAIADMEDGKFVFYASAQCPFYIRKSIAGLLDIPYDDIIVRQCTTGGAFGGKEHFPDVLCGALLVAENKIRKPIKMVFDREEDTQFSVKRHPSKCIYKTAVKDGKITGVYGHIYYNCGAYLSSSYVVLQRGVFHGNGVYTFDNTYLKGEGIGTNMFPSCAFRGFGAPQTLFAIETHLDHLAHHLGVDPLEFKMQYLAKKGDETTTNGHIIEEVKLPEMLDVITRESDYWRKAKEYKPGCGRGI
;
A
#
# COMPACT_ATOMS: atom_id res chain seq x y z
N MET A 1 -22.36 -33.80 -20.30
CA MET A 1 -23.64 -33.11 -20.55
C MET A 1 -23.57 -31.79 -19.81
N SER A 2 -23.22 -30.72 -20.51
CA SER A 2 -23.18 -29.37 -19.98
C SER A 2 -24.59 -28.82 -20.05
N GLU A 3 -25.34 -28.86 -18.96
CA GLU A 3 -26.56 -28.08 -18.85
C GLU A 3 -26.16 -26.61 -18.87
N GLY A 4 -26.57 -25.95 -19.97
CA GLY A 4 -26.27 -24.56 -20.22
C GLY A 4 -26.80 -23.67 -19.10
N TYR A 5 -25.91 -22.86 -18.59
CA TYR A 5 -26.27 -21.74 -17.72
C TYR A 5 -27.27 -20.87 -18.49
N SER A 6 -28.51 -20.85 -18.01
CA SER A 6 -29.57 -20.02 -18.58
C SER A 6 -29.09 -18.55 -18.55
N SER A 7 -28.84 -17.99 -19.71
CA SER A 7 -28.57 -16.57 -19.94
C SER A 7 -29.84 -15.73 -19.80
N LYS A 8 -30.64 -15.95 -18.76
CA LYS A 8 -31.69 -14.99 -18.43
C LYS A 8 -31.00 -13.72 -17.92
N PRO A 9 -31.25 -12.56 -18.54
CA PRO A 9 -30.77 -11.32 -18.02
C PRO A 9 -31.18 -11.23 -16.54
N MET A 10 -30.24 -10.95 -15.65
CA MET A 10 -30.54 -10.67 -14.26
C MET A 10 -31.55 -9.53 -14.23
N GLN A 11 -32.79 -9.81 -13.82
CA GLN A 11 -33.75 -8.74 -13.59
C GLN A 11 -33.16 -7.80 -12.53
N ALA A 12 -33.25 -6.50 -12.79
CA ALA A 12 -32.85 -5.50 -11.82
C ALA A 12 -33.61 -5.76 -10.51
N THR A 13 -32.90 -6.16 -9.51
CA THR A 13 -33.39 -6.53 -8.19
C THR A 13 -33.25 -5.33 -7.27
N LYS A 14 -33.96 -5.34 -6.16
CA LYS A 14 -33.86 -4.27 -5.15
C LYS A 14 -32.49 -4.32 -4.46
N ILE A 15 -32.00 -3.18 -3.99
CA ILE A 15 -30.85 -3.14 -3.08
C ILE A 15 -31.13 -4.07 -1.89
N GLY A 16 -30.18 -4.97 -1.60
CA GLY A 16 -30.30 -5.96 -0.53
C GLY A 16 -30.70 -7.36 -0.98
N ASP A 17 -31.10 -7.55 -2.24
CA ASP A 17 -31.35 -8.87 -2.79
C ASP A 17 -30.05 -9.69 -2.88
N ARG A 18 -30.16 -11.00 -2.68
CA ARG A 18 -29.03 -11.94 -2.83
C ARG A 18 -28.77 -12.20 -4.32
N ILE A 19 -27.75 -11.53 -4.85
CA ILE A 19 -27.30 -11.74 -6.23
C ILE A 19 -26.08 -12.66 -6.21
N VAL A 20 -26.14 -13.74 -6.99
CA VAL A 20 -24.99 -14.63 -7.17
C VAL A 20 -23.94 -13.91 -8.01
N ARG A 21 -22.72 -13.84 -7.49
CA ARG A 21 -21.57 -13.29 -8.22
C ARG A 21 -21.31 -14.11 -9.50
N VAL A 22 -21.05 -13.43 -10.62
CA VAL A 22 -20.93 -14.06 -11.95
C VAL A 22 -19.84 -15.13 -12.06
N ASP A 23 -18.75 -15.00 -11.29
CA ASP A 23 -17.62 -15.92 -11.27
C ASP A 23 -17.62 -16.89 -10.07
N ALA A 24 -18.68 -16.86 -9.22
CA ALA A 24 -18.72 -17.65 -8.00
C ALA A 24 -18.73 -19.16 -8.27
N VAL A 25 -19.47 -19.59 -9.28
CA VAL A 25 -19.63 -21.02 -9.59
C VAL A 25 -18.31 -21.64 -10.05
N GLN A 26 -17.60 -20.98 -10.97
CA GLN A 26 -16.30 -21.46 -11.45
C GLN A 26 -15.28 -21.53 -10.30
N LYS A 27 -15.25 -20.50 -9.44
CA LYS A 27 -14.37 -20.51 -8.26
C LYS A 27 -14.70 -21.61 -7.28
N ALA A 28 -15.99 -21.82 -6.98
CA ALA A 28 -16.43 -22.87 -6.06
C ALA A 28 -16.15 -24.30 -6.58
N ARG A 29 -16.10 -24.48 -7.91
CA ARG A 29 -15.81 -25.76 -8.55
C ARG A 29 -14.31 -26.00 -8.80
N GLY A 30 -13.44 -25.00 -8.53
CA GLY A 30 -12.03 -25.07 -8.86
C GLY A 30 -11.74 -24.98 -10.36
N GLU A 31 -12.65 -24.43 -11.15
CA GLU A 31 -12.55 -24.27 -12.61
C GLU A 31 -11.98 -22.89 -13.00
N ALA A 32 -11.83 -22.00 -12.03
CA ALA A 32 -11.27 -20.67 -12.27
C ALA A 32 -9.77 -20.76 -12.62
N VAL A 33 -9.37 -20.08 -13.71
CA VAL A 33 -8.00 -20.08 -14.20
C VAL A 33 -7.28 -18.84 -13.70
N TYR A 34 -6.17 -19.03 -13.03
CA TYR A 34 -5.26 -17.99 -12.55
C TYR A 34 -4.04 -17.84 -13.47
N VAL A 35 -3.31 -16.74 -13.34
CA VAL A 35 -2.10 -16.53 -14.16
C VAL A 35 -1.08 -17.68 -14.01
N CYS A 36 -0.94 -18.24 -12.81
CA CYS A 36 -0.03 -19.36 -12.57
C CYS A 36 -0.42 -20.63 -13.35
N ASP A 37 -1.71 -20.83 -13.68
CA ASP A 37 -2.23 -21.99 -14.42
C ASP A 37 -2.08 -21.85 -15.94
N MET A 38 -1.94 -20.61 -16.43
CA MET A 38 -1.89 -20.34 -17.87
C MET A 38 -0.58 -20.78 -18.50
N THR A 39 -0.65 -21.32 -19.70
CA THR A 39 0.52 -21.67 -20.52
C THR A 39 0.28 -21.22 -21.94
N LEU A 40 1.25 -20.55 -22.54
CA LEU A 40 1.25 -20.11 -23.93
C LEU A 40 2.34 -20.88 -24.73
N PRO A 41 2.18 -21.04 -26.05
CA PRO A 41 3.22 -21.65 -26.88
C PRO A 41 4.56 -20.91 -26.76
N ASP A 42 5.66 -21.64 -26.77
CA ASP A 42 7.05 -21.13 -26.70
C ASP A 42 7.34 -20.20 -25.49
N MET A 43 6.53 -20.29 -24.45
CA MET A 43 6.61 -19.43 -23.28
C MET A 43 7.93 -19.57 -22.53
N GLN A 44 8.52 -18.41 -22.24
CA GLN A 44 9.69 -18.26 -21.39
C GLN A 44 9.27 -17.97 -19.94
N TYR A 45 10.22 -18.12 -19.01
CA TYR A 45 10.04 -17.77 -17.61
C TYR A 45 11.02 -16.67 -17.22
N ALA A 46 10.66 -15.86 -16.23
CA ALA A 46 11.52 -14.82 -15.72
C ALA A 46 11.64 -14.87 -14.18
N TYR A 47 12.84 -14.54 -13.66
CA TYR A 47 13.10 -14.30 -12.26
C TYR A 47 13.82 -12.95 -12.08
N MET A 48 13.40 -12.18 -11.08
CA MET A 48 14.04 -10.91 -10.75
C MET A 48 15.39 -11.13 -10.08
N VAL A 49 16.40 -10.37 -10.50
CA VAL A 49 17.68 -10.17 -9.81
C VAL A 49 17.55 -8.90 -8.99
N ARG A 50 17.77 -9.01 -7.68
CA ARG A 50 17.44 -7.98 -6.71
C ARG A 50 18.65 -7.53 -5.91
N SER A 51 18.59 -6.29 -5.42
CA SER A 51 19.55 -5.78 -4.45
C SER A 51 19.56 -6.60 -3.17
N THR A 52 20.75 -6.87 -2.65
CA THR A 52 20.97 -7.49 -1.35
C THR A 52 21.30 -6.48 -0.25
N ILE A 53 21.47 -5.20 -0.62
CA ILE A 53 21.76 -4.11 0.31
C ILE A 53 20.63 -3.08 0.31
N ALA A 54 20.51 -2.34 1.40
CA ALA A 54 19.45 -1.34 1.58
C ALA A 54 19.78 -0.01 0.88
N ARG A 55 21.07 0.34 0.76
CA ARG A 55 21.51 1.62 0.15
C ARG A 55 22.95 1.51 -0.35
N GLY A 56 23.20 1.97 -1.56
CA GLY A 56 24.57 2.04 -2.09
C GLY A 56 24.64 2.12 -3.60
N ARG A 57 25.87 2.33 -4.11
CA ARG A 57 26.15 2.35 -5.54
C ARG A 57 26.40 0.94 -6.07
N ILE A 58 25.89 0.64 -7.25
CA ILE A 58 26.25 -0.55 -8.01
C ILE A 58 27.57 -0.26 -8.72
N LYS A 59 28.64 -0.98 -8.35
CA LYS A 59 29.96 -0.87 -9.00
C LYS A 59 30.08 -1.75 -10.22
N ALA A 60 29.61 -3.00 -10.13
CA ALA A 60 29.61 -3.96 -11.22
C ALA A 60 28.52 -5.03 -11.04
N ILE A 61 28.01 -5.52 -12.16
CA ILE A 61 27.10 -6.68 -12.22
C ILE A 61 27.85 -7.75 -13.01
N HIS A 62 28.15 -8.87 -12.36
CA HIS A 62 28.85 -10.01 -12.94
C HIS A 62 27.83 -11.07 -13.34
N VAL A 63 27.49 -11.11 -14.60
CA VAL A 63 26.59 -12.11 -15.17
C VAL A 63 27.45 -13.26 -15.71
N PRO A 64 27.18 -14.54 -15.35
CA PRO A 64 27.89 -15.66 -15.90
C PRO A 64 27.65 -15.81 -17.43
N GLU A 65 28.44 -16.63 -18.12
CA GLU A 65 28.14 -16.98 -19.49
C GLU A 65 26.75 -17.66 -19.58
N LEU A 66 25.89 -17.10 -20.42
CA LEU A 66 24.52 -17.56 -20.55
C LEU A 66 24.42 -18.61 -21.67
N PRO A 67 23.72 -19.73 -21.43
CA PRO A 67 23.41 -20.68 -22.49
C PRO A 67 22.55 -20.01 -23.59
N GLU A 68 22.54 -20.58 -24.77
CA GLU A 68 21.66 -20.12 -25.85
C GLU A 68 20.17 -20.13 -25.44
N GLY A 69 19.46 -19.06 -25.77
CA GLY A 69 18.06 -18.89 -25.39
C GLY A 69 17.85 -18.38 -23.96
N TYR A 70 18.91 -18.03 -23.22
CA TYR A 70 18.84 -17.39 -21.92
C TYR A 70 19.36 -15.96 -21.99
N TYR A 71 18.72 -15.09 -21.26
CA TYR A 71 18.97 -13.63 -21.32
C TYR A 71 19.09 -13.05 -19.93
N PHE A 72 19.92 -12.00 -19.81
CA PHE A 72 19.89 -11.04 -18.71
C PHE A 72 19.36 -9.71 -19.23
N ILE A 73 18.31 -9.21 -18.61
CA ILE A 73 17.62 -7.96 -18.96
C ILE A 73 17.83 -6.96 -17.83
N SER A 74 18.12 -5.72 -18.14
CA SER A 74 18.39 -4.65 -17.18
C SER A 74 17.95 -3.29 -17.74
N ALA A 75 18.26 -2.21 -17.03
CA ALA A 75 18.01 -0.83 -17.50
C ALA A 75 18.61 -0.54 -18.88
N LYS A 76 19.73 -1.22 -19.24
CA LYS A 76 20.41 -1.07 -20.55
C LYS A 76 19.59 -1.59 -21.74
N ASP A 77 18.55 -2.37 -21.48
CA ASP A 77 17.66 -2.91 -22.50
C ASP A 77 16.44 -2.01 -22.74
N ILE A 78 16.27 -0.95 -21.96
CA ILE A 78 15.29 0.10 -22.22
C ILE A 78 15.78 0.91 -23.43
N PRO A 79 14.97 1.07 -24.49
CA PRO A 79 15.36 1.85 -25.67
C PRO A 79 15.74 3.29 -25.31
N ALA A 80 16.61 3.91 -26.14
CA ALA A 80 17.11 5.27 -25.88
C ALA A 80 16.02 6.35 -25.76
N GLN A 81 14.88 6.16 -26.42
CA GLN A 81 13.71 7.02 -26.28
C GLN A 81 12.87 6.72 -25.04
N GLY A 82 13.01 5.54 -24.43
CA GLY A 82 12.29 5.13 -23.25
C GLY A 82 12.86 5.74 -21.96
N LYS A 83 12.09 5.67 -20.90
CA LYS A 83 12.46 6.17 -19.57
C LYS A 83 12.40 5.05 -18.57
N ASN A 84 13.46 4.89 -17.78
CA ASN A 84 13.53 3.89 -16.70
C ASN A 84 12.70 4.33 -15.48
N GLU A 85 11.43 4.63 -15.69
CA GLU A 85 10.50 5.08 -14.65
C GLU A 85 9.10 4.47 -14.84
N LEU A 86 8.44 4.14 -13.76
CA LEU A 86 7.06 3.69 -13.71
C LEU A 86 6.19 4.85 -13.26
N TRP A 87 5.16 5.16 -14.03
CA TRP A 87 4.23 6.23 -13.69
C TRP A 87 3.07 5.68 -12.86
N MET A 88 3.24 5.61 -11.57
CA MET A 88 2.15 5.36 -10.64
C MET A 88 1.38 6.67 -10.37
N ILE A 89 1.27 7.14 -9.14
CA ILE A 89 0.81 8.52 -8.88
C ILE A 89 1.97 9.50 -9.09
N ALA A 90 3.14 9.20 -8.52
CA ALA A 90 4.39 9.86 -8.86
C ALA A 90 5.13 9.11 -9.97
N LYS A 91 6.08 9.77 -10.63
CA LYS A 91 6.99 9.18 -11.62
C LYS A 91 8.38 9.01 -11.01
N ASP A 92 8.44 8.37 -9.88
CA ASP A 92 9.66 8.25 -9.10
C ASP A 92 10.19 6.82 -8.96
N TRP A 93 9.38 5.79 -9.28
CA TRP A 93 9.78 4.40 -9.15
C TRP A 93 10.49 3.91 -10.40
N ARG A 94 11.76 3.51 -10.28
CA ARG A 94 12.54 2.94 -11.38
C ARG A 94 12.12 1.49 -11.65
N CYS A 95 12.01 1.14 -12.93
CA CYS A 95 11.77 -0.25 -13.33
C CYS A 95 12.97 -1.14 -12.96
N PHE A 96 14.19 -0.64 -13.20
CA PHE A 96 15.44 -1.30 -12.83
C PHE A 96 16.39 -0.31 -12.14
N ALA A 97 17.02 -0.73 -11.06
CA ALA A 97 18.13 -0.01 -10.47
C ALA A 97 19.34 -0.07 -11.42
N GLU A 98 19.95 1.07 -11.72
CA GLU A 98 21.00 1.18 -12.73
C GLU A 98 22.38 1.40 -12.09
N ASP A 99 22.55 2.47 -11.35
CA ASP A 99 23.80 2.87 -10.72
C ASP A 99 23.73 2.90 -9.19
N TYR A 100 22.52 2.84 -8.64
CA TYR A 100 22.27 3.02 -7.23
C TYR A 100 21.06 2.21 -6.78
N VAL A 101 21.10 1.66 -5.56
CA VAL A 101 19.99 0.96 -4.93
C VAL A 101 19.51 1.69 -3.69
N LEU A 102 18.18 1.69 -3.49
CA LEU A 102 17.49 2.42 -2.44
C LEU A 102 16.87 1.53 -1.36
N TYR A 103 16.72 0.22 -1.61
CA TYR A 103 16.18 -0.73 -0.63
C TYR A 103 16.57 -2.17 -0.96
N VAL A 104 16.56 -3.04 0.05
CA VAL A 104 16.76 -4.48 -0.13
C VAL A 104 15.63 -5.06 -0.98
N GLY A 105 15.96 -5.73 -2.07
CA GLY A 105 14.98 -6.29 -2.98
C GLY A 105 14.64 -5.43 -4.18
N GLU A 106 15.23 -4.23 -4.32
CA GLU A 106 15.06 -3.41 -5.52
C GLU A 106 15.51 -4.18 -6.77
N THR A 107 14.70 -4.12 -7.83
CA THR A 107 14.94 -4.88 -9.05
C THR A 107 16.12 -4.28 -9.83
N ILE A 108 17.17 -5.08 -10.07
CA ILE A 108 18.35 -4.69 -10.85
C ILE A 108 18.24 -5.23 -12.27
N GLY A 109 17.62 -6.39 -12.43
CA GLY A 109 17.41 -7.02 -13.73
C GLY A 109 16.56 -8.26 -13.65
N LEU A 110 16.41 -8.92 -14.80
CA LEU A 110 15.74 -10.21 -14.94
C LEU A 110 16.69 -11.23 -15.56
N VAL A 111 16.56 -12.48 -15.14
CA VAL A 111 17.01 -13.63 -15.93
C VAL A 111 15.80 -14.26 -16.61
N VAL A 112 15.88 -14.50 -17.93
CA VAL A 112 14.77 -15.00 -18.74
C VAL A 112 15.22 -16.20 -19.55
N GLY A 113 14.39 -17.23 -19.69
CA GLY A 113 14.68 -18.42 -20.49
C GLY A 113 13.64 -19.53 -20.36
N PRO A 114 13.79 -20.63 -21.09
CA PRO A 114 12.77 -21.68 -21.18
C PRO A 114 12.69 -22.61 -19.96
N ASP A 115 13.78 -22.79 -19.21
CA ASP A 115 13.83 -23.73 -18.08
C ASP A 115 14.05 -23.03 -16.76
N ARG A 116 13.06 -23.18 -15.83
CA ARG A 116 13.07 -22.57 -14.50
C ARG A 116 14.25 -23.01 -13.64
N SER A 117 14.68 -24.25 -13.74
CA SER A 117 15.78 -24.78 -12.92
C SER A 117 17.10 -24.19 -13.36
N VAL A 118 17.31 -24.04 -14.69
CA VAL A 118 18.46 -23.35 -15.25
C VAL A 118 18.49 -21.89 -14.82
N LEU A 119 17.35 -21.19 -14.90
CA LEU A 119 17.23 -19.79 -14.47
C LEU A 119 17.59 -19.60 -13.00
N LYS A 120 17.14 -20.49 -12.11
CA LYS A 120 17.50 -20.43 -10.68
C LYS A 120 19.02 -20.58 -10.47
N ARG A 121 19.67 -21.46 -11.24
CA ARG A 121 21.14 -21.63 -11.20
C ARG A 121 21.87 -20.39 -11.72
N ILE A 122 21.41 -19.82 -12.85
CA ILE A 122 21.98 -18.58 -13.41
C ILE A 122 21.84 -17.45 -12.39
N LYS A 123 20.63 -17.23 -11.85
CA LYS A 123 20.36 -16.20 -10.83
C LYS A 123 21.30 -16.32 -9.63
N ALA A 124 21.54 -17.54 -9.15
CA ALA A 124 22.42 -17.79 -8.00
C ALA A 124 23.92 -17.50 -8.28
N GLN A 125 24.33 -17.46 -9.55
CA GLN A 125 25.71 -17.17 -9.96
C GLN A 125 25.94 -15.68 -10.23
N ILE A 126 24.88 -14.88 -10.40
CA ILE A 126 25.02 -13.45 -10.59
C ILE A 126 25.54 -12.82 -9.29
N LYS A 127 26.64 -12.07 -9.42
CA LYS A 127 27.23 -11.31 -8.31
C LYS A 127 27.18 -9.84 -8.63
N ILE A 128 26.91 -9.06 -7.60
CA ILE A 128 26.83 -7.59 -7.71
C ILE A 128 27.78 -6.99 -6.69
N ASP A 129 28.69 -6.16 -7.16
CA ASP A 129 29.62 -5.42 -6.32
C ASP A 129 28.97 -4.08 -5.96
N TYR A 130 28.94 -3.78 -4.67
CA TYR A 130 28.35 -2.56 -4.16
C TYR A 130 29.39 -1.69 -3.43
N GLU A 131 29.15 -0.39 -3.45
CA GLU A 131 29.67 0.56 -2.47
C GLU A 131 28.53 0.88 -1.52
N GLU A 132 28.50 0.15 -0.41
CA GLU A 132 27.41 0.23 0.57
C GLU A 132 27.45 1.55 1.34
N GLN A 133 26.28 2.09 1.66
CA GLN A 133 26.07 3.32 2.41
C GLN A 133 25.11 3.10 3.57
N THR A 134 25.19 3.96 4.57
CA THR A 134 24.30 3.90 5.75
C THR A 134 22.85 4.16 5.33
N PRO A 135 21.91 3.22 5.55
CA PRO A 135 20.51 3.39 5.22
C PRO A 135 19.74 4.11 6.33
N ALA A 136 18.69 4.84 5.97
CA ALA A 136 17.62 5.27 6.87
C ALA A 136 16.48 4.25 6.78
N VAL A 137 16.19 3.52 7.87
CA VAL A 137 15.21 2.42 7.84
C VAL A 137 13.94 2.69 8.66
N THR A 138 14.04 3.52 9.69
CA THR A 138 12.90 3.93 10.52
C THR A 138 12.37 5.30 10.09
N ILE A 139 11.16 5.65 10.56
CA ILE A 139 10.61 7.01 10.37
C ILE A 139 11.57 8.05 10.96
N ASP A 140 12.11 7.80 12.15
CA ASP A 140 13.03 8.73 12.82
C ASP A 140 14.35 8.87 12.06
N ASP A 141 14.91 7.77 11.52
CA ASP A 141 16.08 7.84 10.62
C ASP A 141 15.80 8.72 9.41
N GLY A 142 14.60 8.56 8.82
CA GLY A 142 14.17 9.37 7.69
C GLY A 142 14.03 10.85 8.02
N ILE A 143 13.39 11.19 9.14
CA ILE A 143 13.24 12.58 9.63
C ILE A 143 14.62 13.23 9.85
N HIS A 144 15.57 12.49 10.42
CA HIS A 144 16.91 12.97 10.72
C HIS A 144 17.89 12.81 9.54
N CYS A 145 17.45 12.36 8.38
CA CYS A 145 18.27 12.11 7.20
C CYS A 145 19.52 11.27 7.51
N VAL A 146 19.38 10.18 8.27
CA VAL A 146 20.49 9.28 8.60
C VAL A 146 21.16 8.78 7.31
N GLY A 147 22.49 8.84 7.25
CA GLY A 147 23.26 8.53 6.03
C GLY A 147 23.16 9.58 4.92
N GLY A 148 22.54 10.73 5.18
CA GLY A 148 22.26 11.82 4.23
C GLY A 148 20.90 11.68 3.55
N PRO A 149 20.40 12.75 2.93
CA PRO A 149 19.10 12.73 2.26
C PRO A 149 19.08 11.70 1.13
N MET A 150 17.95 11.02 0.95
CA MET A 150 17.74 10.08 -0.15
C MET A 150 17.67 10.81 -1.49
N PHE A 151 17.13 12.02 -1.46
CA PHE A 151 17.01 12.93 -2.60
C PHE A 151 17.84 14.18 -2.29
N PRO A 152 19.14 14.21 -2.69
CA PRO A 152 20.06 15.28 -2.32
C PRO A 152 19.57 16.68 -2.71
N GLU A 153 18.84 16.79 -3.82
CA GLU A 153 18.28 18.05 -4.32
C GLU A 153 17.22 18.67 -3.39
N LYS A 154 16.57 17.85 -2.53
CA LYS A 154 15.56 18.31 -1.57
C LYS A 154 16.13 18.61 -0.18
N ASN A 155 17.34 18.14 0.11
CA ASN A 155 17.96 18.20 1.46
C ASN A 155 17.02 17.72 2.58
N SER A 156 16.10 16.80 2.26
CA SER A 156 15.07 16.26 3.17
C SER A 156 14.59 14.91 2.66
N ASN A 157 14.10 14.07 3.57
CA ASN A 157 13.40 12.84 3.24
C ASN A 157 11.86 12.97 3.33
N VAL A 158 11.33 14.19 3.54
CA VAL A 158 9.90 14.44 3.43
C VAL A 158 9.51 14.38 1.95
N MET A 159 8.76 13.36 1.58
CA MET A 159 8.33 13.13 0.20
C MET A 159 7.02 13.86 -0.12
N CYS A 160 6.14 13.97 0.85
CA CYS A 160 4.88 14.69 0.74
C CYS A 160 4.39 15.15 2.13
N GLU A 161 3.60 16.22 2.13
CA GLU A 161 2.97 16.74 3.34
C GLU A 161 1.58 17.31 3.03
N LEU A 162 0.72 17.33 4.03
CA LEU A 162 -0.57 17.99 4.00
C LEU A 162 -1.06 18.26 5.43
N PHE A 163 -2.04 19.14 5.56
CA PHE A 163 -2.68 19.40 6.86
C PHE A 163 -4.18 19.67 6.68
N CYS A 164 -4.91 19.52 7.79
CA CYS A 164 -6.28 19.97 7.96
C CYS A 164 -6.36 20.75 9.27
N GLU A 165 -7.08 21.86 9.26
CA GLU A 165 -7.29 22.68 10.46
C GLU A 165 -8.75 23.12 10.57
N LYS A 166 -9.21 23.26 11.79
CA LYS A 166 -10.56 23.70 12.13
C LYS A 166 -10.54 24.42 13.48
N GLY A 167 -11.32 25.48 13.59
CA GLY A 167 -11.46 26.25 14.81
C GLY A 167 -10.31 27.23 15.05
N ARG A 168 -9.92 27.40 16.31
CA ARG A 168 -8.92 28.38 16.77
C ARG A 168 -7.49 27.80 16.59
N PRO A 169 -6.46 28.67 16.51
CA PRO A 169 -5.07 28.24 16.55
C PRO A 169 -4.77 27.39 17.78
N MET A 170 -4.10 26.24 17.58
CA MET A 170 -3.86 25.29 18.69
C MET A 170 -2.99 25.85 19.80
N ASP A 171 -2.08 26.78 19.51
CA ASP A 171 -1.26 27.43 20.55
C ASP A 171 -2.12 28.21 21.56
N GLU A 172 -3.19 28.90 21.11
CA GLU A 172 -4.13 29.56 21.97
C GLU A 172 -4.95 28.56 22.81
N VAL A 173 -5.38 27.48 22.17
CA VAL A 173 -6.15 26.39 22.81
C VAL A 173 -5.32 25.71 23.90
N PHE A 174 -4.06 25.43 23.64
CA PHE A 174 -3.16 24.84 24.63
C PHE A 174 -2.83 25.79 25.79
N ALA A 175 -2.70 27.09 25.51
CA ALA A 175 -2.45 28.09 26.57
C ALA A 175 -3.62 28.25 27.57
N GLU A 176 -4.86 27.93 27.15
CA GLU A 176 -6.05 28.00 27.97
C GLU A 176 -6.42 26.67 28.64
N ALA A 177 -5.75 25.58 28.31
CA ALA A 177 -6.01 24.25 28.83
C ALA A 177 -5.55 24.11 30.30
N ASP A 178 -6.29 23.34 31.09
CA ASP A 178 -5.86 22.91 32.42
C ASP A 178 -4.74 21.87 32.32
N GLU A 179 -4.79 21.06 31.28
CA GLU A 179 -3.84 20.00 31.00
C GLU A 179 -3.73 19.73 29.49
N VAL A 180 -2.55 19.34 29.03
CA VAL A 180 -2.29 18.83 27.67
C VAL A 180 -1.79 17.39 27.79
N PHE A 181 -2.60 16.45 27.33
CA PHE A 181 -2.25 15.04 27.28
C PHE A 181 -1.58 14.72 25.94
N GLU A 182 -0.34 14.25 25.98
CA GLU A 182 0.46 13.95 24.78
C GLU A 182 0.86 12.48 24.76
N GLU A 183 0.74 11.85 23.59
CA GLU A 183 1.13 10.46 23.39
C GLU A 183 1.62 10.20 21.96
N THR A 184 2.51 9.22 21.81
CA THR A 184 2.97 8.70 20.53
C THR A 184 2.52 7.27 20.36
N ILE A 185 1.80 6.98 19.27
CA ILE A 185 1.30 5.66 18.91
C ILE A 185 1.93 5.24 17.59
N GLU A 186 2.48 4.04 17.53
CA GLU A 186 3.15 3.50 16.35
C GLU A 186 2.45 2.24 15.85
N THR A 187 2.44 2.07 14.52
CA THR A 187 1.97 0.84 13.87
C THR A 187 3.06 0.29 12.93
N PRO A 188 3.27 -1.04 12.89
CA PRO A 188 4.29 -1.66 12.06
C PRO A 188 3.82 -1.85 10.61
N TYR A 189 4.72 -2.38 9.77
CA TYR A 189 4.37 -2.95 8.48
C TYR A 189 3.34 -4.07 8.61
N GLN A 190 2.45 -4.18 7.61
CA GLN A 190 1.59 -5.34 7.42
C GLN A 190 1.71 -5.86 5.99
N GLU A 191 1.84 -7.18 5.86
CA GLU A 191 1.81 -7.89 4.60
C GLU A 191 0.37 -8.26 4.23
N HIS A 192 0.03 -8.18 2.92
CA HIS A 192 -1.30 -8.52 2.41
C HIS A 192 -1.63 -10.00 2.54
N VAL A 193 -0.64 -10.87 2.40
CA VAL A 193 -0.75 -12.33 2.48
C VAL A 193 -1.92 -12.86 1.64
N HIS A 194 -2.14 -12.29 0.44
CA HIS A 194 -3.13 -12.83 -0.49
C HIS A 194 -2.74 -14.24 -0.93
N LEU A 195 -3.73 -15.12 -1.09
CA LEU A 195 -3.46 -16.53 -1.34
C LEU A 195 -2.73 -16.76 -2.66
N GLU A 196 -3.15 -16.09 -3.73
CA GLU A 196 -2.44 -16.04 -5.00
C GLU A 196 -1.34 -14.99 -4.95
N THR A 197 -0.08 -15.40 -5.15
CA THR A 197 1.08 -14.50 -5.21
C THR A 197 1.04 -13.59 -6.45
N ASN A 198 1.86 -12.54 -6.48
CA ASN A 198 1.97 -11.66 -7.63
C ASN A 198 2.45 -12.42 -8.87
N SER A 199 1.77 -12.22 -9.99
CA SER A 199 2.03 -12.93 -11.24
C SER A 199 1.57 -12.17 -12.47
N ALA A 200 2.31 -12.31 -13.57
CA ALA A 200 1.95 -11.76 -14.87
C ALA A 200 2.58 -12.58 -16.02
N ILE A 201 1.96 -12.50 -17.19
CA ILE A 201 2.50 -12.95 -18.46
C ILE A 201 2.52 -11.78 -19.41
N ALA A 202 3.64 -11.49 -20.06
CA ALA A 202 3.71 -10.58 -21.21
C ALA A 202 3.74 -11.41 -22.50
N ASP A 203 3.04 -10.94 -23.52
CA ASP A 203 2.96 -11.53 -24.87
C ASP A 203 2.77 -10.41 -25.88
N MET A 204 2.83 -10.75 -27.17
CA MET A 204 2.52 -9.85 -28.26
C MET A 204 1.43 -10.43 -29.16
N GLU A 205 0.34 -9.69 -29.37
CA GLU A 205 -0.75 -10.05 -30.27
C GLU A 205 -1.03 -8.88 -31.22
N ASP A 206 -1.10 -9.16 -32.52
CA ASP A 206 -1.41 -8.15 -33.55
C ASP A 206 -0.56 -6.86 -33.46
N GLY A 207 0.71 -6.99 -33.09
CA GLY A 207 1.65 -5.88 -32.94
C GLY A 207 1.49 -5.06 -31.67
N LYS A 208 0.63 -5.47 -30.73
CA LYS A 208 0.43 -4.86 -29.43
C LYS A 208 0.97 -5.73 -28.30
N PHE A 209 1.50 -5.09 -27.26
CA PHE A 209 1.90 -5.79 -26.05
C PHE A 209 0.66 -6.19 -25.22
N VAL A 210 0.56 -7.47 -24.90
CA VAL A 210 -0.57 -8.04 -24.15
C VAL A 210 -0.08 -8.59 -22.83
N PHE A 211 -0.72 -8.17 -21.73
CA PHE A 211 -0.42 -8.67 -20.40
C PHE A 211 -1.61 -9.43 -19.83
N TYR A 212 -1.36 -10.64 -19.35
CA TYR A 212 -2.27 -11.36 -18.49
C TYR A 212 -1.79 -11.17 -17.05
N ALA A 213 -2.54 -10.42 -16.24
CA ALA A 213 -2.07 -10.00 -14.93
C ALA A 213 -3.08 -10.30 -13.82
N SER A 214 -2.58 -10.77 -12.69
CA SER A 214 -3.30 -10.74 -11.43
C SER A 214 -3.20 -9.33 -10.86
N ALA A 215 -4.20 -8.48 -11.12
CA ALA A 215 -4.16 -7.06 -10.83
C ALA A 215 -5.54 -6.51 -10.42
N GLN A 216 -5.56 -5.44 -9.63
CA GLN A 216 -6.77 -4.68 -9.30
C GLN A 216 -7.09 -3.58 -10.32
N CYS A 217 -6.05 -2.97 -10.89
CA CYS A 217 -6.16 -1.77 -11.70
C CYS A 217 -5.45 -1.93 -13.06
N PRO A 218 -6.04 -2.65 -14.04
CA PRO A 218 -5.40 -2.94 -15.32
C PRO A 218 -5.05 -1.67 -16.12
N PHE A 219 -5.83 -0.60 -15.97
CA PHE A 219 -5.54 0.68 -16.63
C PHE A 219 -4.37 1.44 -16.03
N TYR A 220 -4.06 1.22 -14.74
CA TYR A 220 -2.86 1.79 -14.12
C TYR A 220 -1.60 1.17 -14.75
N ILE A 221 -1.58 -0.14 -14.93
CA ILE A 221 -0.46 -0.85 -15.57
C ILE A 221 -0.18 -0.24 -16.95
N ARG A 222 -1.19 -0.12 -17.82
CA ARG A 222 -1.04 0.47 -19.17
C ARG A 222 -0.35 1.82 -19.14
N LYS A 223 -0.86 2.72 -18.29
CA LYS A 223 -0.35 4.08 -18.13
C LYS A 223 1.06 4.09 -17.57
N SER A 224 1.30 3.23 -16.56
CA SER A 224 2.56 3.19 -15.81
C SER A 224 3.75 2.77 -16.68
N ILE A 225 3.58 1.72 -17.50
CA ILE A 225 4.70 1.07 -18.19
C ILE A 225 4.97 1.60 -19.60
N ALA A 226 4.04 2.33 -20.22
CA ALA A 226 4.17 2.79 -21.60
C ALA A 226 5.42 3.66 -21.83
N GLY A 227 5.81 4.46 -20.83
CA GLY A 227 6.99 5.32 -20.87
C GLY A 227 8.32 4.57 -20.96
N LEU A 228 8.37 3.29 -20.56
CA LEU A 228 9.58 2.47 -20.66
C LEU A 228 10.04 2.27 -22.11
N LEU A 229 9.11 2.22 -23.05
CA LEU A 229 9.40 2.08 -24.48
C LEU A 229 9.05 3.33 -25.28
N ASP A 230 8.53 4.39 -24.65
CA ASP A 230 7.99 5.59 -25.30
C ASP A 230 6.93 5.26 -26.36
N ILE A 231 5.98 4.40 -26.00
CA ILE A 231 4.88 3.99 -26.88
C ILE A 231 3.54 4.51 -26.36
N PRO A 232 2.53 4.66 -27.25
CA PRO A 232 1.16 4.94 -26.81
C PRO A 232 0.66 3.84 -25.86
N TYR A 233 0.01 4.23 -24.75
CA TYR A 233 -0.57 3.24 -23.85
C TYR A 233 -1.72 2.43 -24.49
N ASP A 234 -2.26 2.84 -25.65
CA ASP A 234 -3.21 2.06 -26.45
C ASP A 234 -2.56 0.88 -27.19
N ASP A 235 -1.23 0.85 -27.27
CA ASP A 235 -0.47 -0.30 -27.77
C ASP A 235 -0.19 -1.34 -26.70
N ILE A 236 -0.68 -1.09 -25.46
CA ILE A 236 -0.61 -2.01 -24.34
C ILE A 236 -2.03 -2.46 -23.96
N ILE A 237 -2.26 -3.75 -23.99
CA ILE A 237 -3.52 -4.39 -23.57
C ILE A 237 -3.25 -5.13 -22.25
N VAL A 238 -4.04 -4.87 -21.22
CA VAL A 238 -3.95 -5.62 -19.95
C VAL A 238 -5.26 -6.38 -19.74
N ARG A 239 -5.15 -7.70 -19.76
CA ARG A 239 -6.24 -8.64 -19.46
C ARG A 239 -6.15 -9.02 -18.00
N GLN A 240 -7.06 -8.47 -17.20
CA GLN A 240 -7.19 -8.84 -15.80
C GLN A 240 -7.66 -10.29 -15.68
N CYS A 241 -6.84 -11.15 -15.08
CA CYS A 241 -7.17 -12.53 -14.81
C CYS A 241 -7.99 -12.68 -13.52
N THR A 242 -8.50 -13.89 -13.29
CA THR A 242 -9.03 -14.25 -11.97
C THR A 242 -7.98 -13.91 -10.91
N THR A 243 -8.40 -13.16 -9.89
CA THR A 243 -7.50 -12.70 -8.82
C THR A 243 -7.81 -13.42 -7.52
N GLY A 244 -6.82 -14.10 -6.97
CA GLY A 244 -6.90 -14.91 -5.74
C GLY A 244 -6.60 -14.10 -4.48
N GLY A 245 -7.22 -12.93 -4.36
CA GLY A 245 -7.00 -11.95 -3.30
C GLY A 245 -6.01 -10.85 -3.70
N ALA A 246 -6.20 -9.67 -3.15
CA ALA A 246 -5.35 -8.52 -3.45
C ALA A 246 -5.24 -7.53 -2.28
N PHE A 247 -6.36 -7.11 -1.68
CA PHE A 247 -6.43 -6.25 -0.48
C PHE A 247 -5.67 -4.92 -0.59
N GLY A 248 -5.43 -4.43 -1.82
CA GLY A 248 -4.58 -3.28 -2.13
C GLY A 248 -3.19 -3.67 -2.67
N GLY A 249 -2.67 -4.85 -2.37
CA GLY A 249 -1.33 -5.29 -2.76
C GLY A 249 -1.13 -5.52 -4.25
N LYS A 250 -2.21 -5.58 -5.04
CA LYS A 250 -2.18 -5.73 -6.49
C LYS A 250 -2.78 -4.50 -7.21
N GLU A 251 -2.70 -3.33 -6.58
CA GLU A 251 -3.14 -2.07 -7.17
C GLU A 251 -2.07 -1.47 -8.06
N HIS A 252 -0.86 -1.21 -7.54
CA HIS A 252 0.28 -0.65 -8.26
C HIS A 252 1.46 -1.62 -8.39
N PHE A 253 1.60 -2.60 -7.52
CA PHE A 253 2.76 -3.51 -7.59
C PHE A 253 2.83 -4.34 -8.88
N PRO A 254 1.71 -4.75 -9.53
CA PRO A 254 1.77 -5.38 -10.85
C PRO A 254 2.43 -4.52 -11.94
N ASP A 255 2.49 -3.19 -11.78
CA ASP A 255 3.19 -2.29 -12.69
C ASP A 255 4.69 -2.62 -12.75
N VAL A 256 5.28 -2.98 -11.60
CA VAL A 256 6.71 -3.37 -11.49
C VAL A 256 6.98 -4.66 -12.25
N LEU A 257 6.10 -5.67 -12.11
CA LEU A 257 6.23 -6.94 -12.82
C LEU A 257 6.05 -6.74 -14.33
N CYS A 258 4.95 -6.08 -14.70
CA CYS A 258 4.60 -5.85 -16.10
C CYS A 258 5.62 -4.94 -16.80
N GLY A 259 6.16 -3.93 -16.10
CA GLY A 259 7.21 -3.07 -16.64
C GLY A 259 8.49 -3.84 -16.98
N ALA A 260 8.96 -4.66 -16.04
CA ALA A 260 10.13 -5.49 -16.26
C ALA A 260 9.91 -6.52 -17.37
N LEU A 261 8.70 -7.12 -17.43
CA LEU A 261 8.33 -8.05 -18.50
C LEU A 261 8.17 -7.36 -19.85
N LEU A 262 7.71 -6.10 -19.91
CA LEU A 262 7.60 -5.32 -21.15
C LEU A 262 8.97 -5.14 -21.80
N VAL A 263 9.98 -4.76 -21.01
CA VAL A 263 11.36 -4.58 -21.51
C VAL A 263 11.92 -5.92 -22.01
N ALA A 264 11.67 -7.00 -21.27
CA ALA A 264 12.13 -8.32 -21.65
C ALA A 264 11.46 -8.83 -22.94
N GLU A 265 10.12 -8.68 -23.04
CA GLU A 265 9.36 -9.11 -24.21
C GLU A 265 9.75 -8.32 -25.47
N ASN A 266 9.92 -7.01 -25.33
CA ASN A 266 10.38 -6.14 -26.42
C ASN A 266 11.69 -6.61 -27.05
N LYS A 267 12.59 -7.19 -26.26
CA LYS A 267 13.88 -7.74 -26.73
C LYS A 267 13.76 -9.19 -27.25
N ILE A 268 13.01 -10.05 -26.56
CA ILE A 268 13.01 -11.50 -26.78
C ILE A 268 11.95 -11.92 -27.80
N ARG A 269 10.83 -11.20 -27.88
CA ARG A 269 9.70 -11.43 -28.79
C ARG A 269 9.10 -12.84 -28.63
N LYS A 270 8.92 -13.27 -27.38
CA LYS A 270 8.27 -14.52 -26.97
C LYS A 270 7.45 -14.26 -25.72
N PRO A 271 6.36 -15.02 -25.48
CA PRO A 271 5.62 -14.92 -24.24
C PRO A 271 6.53 -15.16 -23.03
N ILE A 272 6.44 -14.31 -22.00
CA ILE A 272 7.28 -14.40 -20.79
C ILE A 272 6.40 -14.39 -19.55
N LYS A 273 6.53 -15.42 -18.72
CA LYS A 273 5.77 -15.59 -17.47
C LYS A 273 6.65 -15.35 -16.25
N MET A 274 6.14 -14.55 -15.32
CA MET A 274 6.70 -14.36 -13.99
C MET A 274 5.66 -14.70 -12.94
N VAL A 275 6.01 -15.54 -11.98
CA VAL A 275 5.18 -15.89 -10.83
C VAL A 275 6.09 -15.88 -9.61
N PHE A 276 5.78 -15.04 -8.64
CA PHE A 276 6.49 -15.03 -7.36
C PHE A 276 6.15 -16.27 -6.55
N ASP A 277 7.15 -16.83 -5.88
CA ASP A 277 6.85 -17.76 -4.80
C ASP A 277 6.40 -16.99 -3.54
N ARG A 278 5.96 -17.71 -2.52
CA ARG A 278 5.42 -17.07 -1.29
C ARG A 278 6.47 -16.26 -0.55
N GLU A 279 7.71 -16.75 -0.52
CA GLU A 279 8.80 -16.08 0.16
C GLU A 279 9.16 -14.77 -0.56
N GLU A 280 9.32 -14.82 -1.88
CA GLU A 280 9.57 -13.64 -2.71
C GLU A 280 8.44 -12.61 -2.60
N ASP A 281 7.18 -13.06 -2.64
CA ASP A 281 6.01 -12.20 -2.52
C ASP A 281 5.97 -11.49 -1.16
N THR A 282 6.21 -12.24 -0.08
CA THR A 282 6.23 -11.70 1.28
C THR A 282 7.38 -10.73 1.52
N GLN A 283 8.56 -11.01 0.97
CA GLN A 283 9.73 -10.16 1.21
C GLN A 283 9.75 -8.90 0.35
N PHE A 284 9.33 -8.98 -0.90
CA PHE A 284 9.63 -7.96 -1.92
C PHE A 284 8.42 -7.30 -2.57
N SER A 285 7.19 -7.60 -2.12
CA SER A 285 6.00 -6.86 -2.53
C SER A 285 5.79 -5.64 -1.64
N VAL A 286 4.87 -4.76 -2.04
CA VAL A 286 4.49 -3.56 -1.26
C VAL A 286 3.78 -3.93 0.05
N LYS A 287 3.86 -3.03 1.03
CA LYS A 287 3.30 -3.22 2.39
C LYS A 287 2.39 -2.06 2.80
N ARG A 288 1.65 -2.25 3.91
CA ARG A 288 1.03 -1.13 4.61
C ARG A 288 2.10 -0.21 5.17
N HIS A 289 1.89 1.08 5.05
CA HIS A 289 2.75 2.09 5.65
C HIS A 289 2.82 1.91 7.17
N PRO A 290 4.01 1.74 7.76
CA PRO A 290 4.18 2.00 9.18
C PRO A 290 3.80 3.43 9.49
N SER A 291 3.28 3.67 10.68
CA SER A 291 2.96 5.02 11.11
C SER A 291 3.53 5.34 12.48
N LYS A 292 3.81 6.63 12.68
CA LYS A 292 4.08 7.24 13.97
C LYS A 292 3.14 8.43 14.11
N CYS A 293 2.18 8.34 15.02
CA CYS A 293 1.17 9.34 15.24
C CYS A 293 1.40 9.97 16.62
N ILE A 294 1.64 11.27 16.65
CA ILE A 294 1.79 12.06 17.88
C ILE A 294 0.51 12.84 18.06
N TYR A 295 -0.25 12.52 19.11
CA TYR A 295 -1.46 13.26 19.47
C TYR A 295 -1.22 14.10 20.72
N LYS A 296 -1.74 15.34 20.71
CA LYS A 296 -1.78 16.25 21.85
C LYS A 296 -3.21 16.74 22.01
N THR A 297 -3.81 16.47 23.15
CA THR A 297 -5.20 16.88 23.44
C THR A 297 -5.23 17.86 24.58
N ALA A 298 -5.80 19.04 24.33
CA ALA A 298 -6.07 20.06 25.34
C ALA A 298 -7.34 19.69 26.13
N VAL A 299 -7.23 19.66 27.44
CA VAL A 299 -8.33 19.36 28.36
C VAL A 299 -8.58 20.58 29.25
N LYS A 300 -9.84 20.99 29.40
CA LYS A 300 -10.29 22.04 30.31
C LYS A 300 -11.59 21.61 30.97
N ASP A 301 -11.68 21.73 32.29
CA ASP A 301 -12.84 21.27 33.06
C ASP A 301 -13.23 19.81 32.77
N GLY A 302 -12.25 18.94 32.56
CA GLY A 302 -12.44 17.53 32.22
C GLY A 302 -12.96 17.24 30.80
N LYS A 303 -13.01 18.26 29.92
CA LYS A 303 -13.48 18.12 28.53
C LYS A 303 -12.39 18.45 27.51
N ILE A 304 -12.45 17.80 26.38
CA ILE A 304 -11.56 18.10 25.24
C ILE A 304 -11.96 19.45 24.66
N THR A 305 -11.00 20.38 24.58
CA THR A 305 -11.15 21.68 23.93
C THR A 305 -10.44 21.76 22.60
N GLY A 306 -9.48 20.86 22.32
CA GLY A 306 -8.81 20.79 21.04
C GLY A 306 -7.91 19.58 20.91
N VAL A 307 -7.70 19.13 19.67
CA VAL A 307 -6.87 17.97 19.31
C VAL A 307 -5.87 18.37 18.22
N TYR A 308 -4.61 18.16 18.52
CA TYR A 308 -3.49 18.25 17.56
C TYR A 308 -3.00 16.83 17.25
N GLY A 309 -2.81 16.53 15.96
CA GLY A 309 -2.20 15.29 15.51
C GLY A 309 -1.07 15.54 14.51
N HIS A 310 0.11 14.93 14.74
CA HIS A 310 1.18 14.87 13.77
C HIS A 310 1.38 13.43 13.33
N ILE A 311 1.09 13.15 12.07
CA ILE A 311 0.97 11.81 11.49
C ILE A 311 2.12 11.60 10.51
N TYR A 312 3.03 10.70 10.83
CA TYR A 312 4.10 10.28 9.95
C TYR A 312 3.81 8.91 9.36
N TYR A 313 3.95 8.79 8.03
CA TYR A 313 3.90 7.51 7.33
C TYR A 313 5.25 7.20 6.68
N ASN A 314 5.74 5.97 6.86
CA ASN A 314 6.91 5.49 6.16
C ASN A 314 6.54 5.14 4.72
N CYS A 315 6.99 5.92 3.74
CA CYS A 315 6.74 5.69 2.32
C CYS A 315 7.63 4.60 1.71
N GLY A 316 8.74 4.26 2.39
CA GLY A 316 9.82 3.49 1.78
C GLY A 316 10.61 4.32 0.78
N ALA A 317 11.21 3.66 -0.21
CA ALA A 317 12.14 4.28 -1.15
C ALA A 317 11.48 5.15 -2.23
N TYR A 318 10.19 4.97 -2.49
CA TYR A 318 9.44 5.65 -3.55
C TYR A 318 8.10 6.15 -3.04
N LEU A 319 7.64 7.29 -3.54
CA LEU A 319 6.37 7.89 -3.13
C LEU A 319 5.17 7.03 -3.54
N SER A 320 5.19 6.47 -4.77
CA SER A 320 4.11 5.61 -5.26
C SER A 320 2.71 6.21 -4.98
N SER A 321 1.87 5.50 -4.21
CA SER A 321 0.54 5.95 -3.77
C SER A 321 0.53 6.61 -2.39
N SER A 322 1.68 6.82 -1.77
CA SER A 322 1.77 7.26 -0.36
C SER A 322 1.10 8.60 -0.10
N TYR A 323 1.12 9.54 -1.06
CA TYR A 323 0.44 10.83 -0.90
C TYR A 323 -1.07 10.66 -0.62
N VAL A 324 -1.77 9.87 -1.44
CA VAL A 324 -3.21 9.67 -1.27
C VAL A 324 -3.55 8.78 -0.07
N VAL A 325 -2.64 7.88 0.31
CA VAL A 325 -2.77 7.08 1.54
C VAL A 325 -2.63 7.97 2.78
N LEU A 326 -1.64 8.86 2.79
CA LEU A 326 -1.42 9.84 3.85
C LEU A 326 -2.61 10.80 3.96
N GLN A 327 -3.09 11.32 2.82
CA GLN A 327 -4.27 12.19 2.74
C GLN A 327 -5.47 11.55 3.43
N ARG A 328 -5.74 10.28 3.12
CA ARG A 328 -6.83 9.55 3.78
C ARG A 328 -6.58 9.36 5.27
N GLY A 329 -5.35 9.06 5.68
CA GLY A 329 -4.99 8.98 7.10
C GLY A 329 -5.26 10.27 7.85
N VAL A 330 -4.84 11.41 7.31
CA VAL A 330 -5.06 12.73 7.93
C VAL A 330 -6.55 13.08 8.00
N PHE A 331 -7.30 12.86 6.93
CA PHE A 331 -8.76 13.15 6.92
C PHE A 331 -9.54 12.32 7.95
N HIS A 332 -9.04 11.14 8.32
CA HIS A 332 -9.64 10.27 9.33
C HIS A 332 -8.95 10.37 10.71
N GLY A 333 -8.06 11.36 10.89
CA GLY A 333 -7.27 11.48 12.11
C GLY A 333 -8.07 11.75 13.39
N ASN A 334 -9.29 12.28 13.27
CA ASN A 334 -10.24 12.42 14.38
C ASN A 334 -11.20 11.24 14.53
N GLY A 335 -11.09 10.19 13.70
CA GLY A 335 -12.02 9.06 13.74
C GLY A 335 -13.46 9.46 13.44
N VAL A 336 -14.37 9.01 14.31
CA VAL A 336 -15.81 9.31 14.24
C VAL A 336 -16.22 10.48 15.15
N TYR A 337 -15.23 11.21 15.65
CA TYR A 337 -15.42 12.29 16.62
C TYR A 337 -15.31 13.65 15.96
N THR A 338 -16.01 14.63 16.53
CA THR A 338 -15.85 16.05 16.20
C THR A 338 -15.38 16.81 17.42
N PHE A 339 -14.35 17.64 17.21
CA PHE A 339 -13.81 18.55 18.21
C PHE A 339 -13.91 19.97 17.69
N ASP A 340 -14.08 20.96 18.57
CA ASP A 340 -14.24 22.36 18.19
C ASP A 340 -12.96 22.90 17.53
N ASN A 341 -11.81 22.52 18.05
CA ASN A 341 -10.51 22.93 17.55
C ASN A 341 -9.67 21.71 17.19
N THR A 342 -9.18 21.68 15.96
CA THR A 342 -8.39 20.56 15.45
C THR A 342 -7.30 21.05 14.51
N TYR A 343 -6.10 20.47 14.65
CA TYR A 343 -5.03 20.60 13.68
C TYR A 343 -4.39 19.23 13.45
N LEU A 344 -4.48 18.73 12.23
CA LEU A 344 -3.88 17.45 11.82
C LEU A 344 -2.87 17.70 10.72
N LYS A 345 -1.61 17.39 10.96
CA LYS A 345 -0.52 17.44 9.97
C LYS A 345 -0.10 16.03 9.61
N GLY A 346 0.11 15.77 8.33
CA GLY A 346 0.65 14.53 7.82
C GLY A 346 1.93 14.74 7.05
N GLU A 347 2.92 13.86 7.26
CA GLU A 347 4.17 13.83 6.50
C GLU A 347 4.48 12.40 6.06
N GLY A 348 4.74 12.23 4.76
CA GLY A 348 5.25 11.00 4.19
C GLY A 348 6.76 11.00 4.17
N ILE A 349 7.38 10.08 4.90
CA ILE A 349 8.83 10.02 5.11
C ILE A 349 9.44 8.94 4.22
N GLY A 350 10.41 9.35 3.39
CA GLY A 350 11.23 8.44 2.60
C GLY A 350 12.24 7.69 3.46
N THR A 351 12.38 6.40 3.21
CA THR A 351 13.35 5.53 3.89
C THR A 351 13.93 4.49 2.93
N ASN A 352 15.04 3.87 3.30
CA ASN A 352 15.66 2.80 2.51
C ASN A 352 14.96 1.42 2.75
N MET A 353 13.64 1.46 2.84
CA MET A 353 12.79 0.28 2.91
C MET A 353 12.02 0.10 1.60
N PHE A 354 11.49 -1.10 1.36
CA PHE A 354 10.64 -1.31 0.19
C PHE A 354 9.45 -0.34 0.22
N PRO A 355 8.97 0.10 -0.96
CA PRO A 355 7.92 1.10 -1.04
C PRO A 355 6.63 0.63 -0.37
N SER A 356 6.03 1.49 0.42
CA SER A 356 4.70 1.29 0.98
C SER A 356 3.63 1.67 -0.05
N CYS A 357 2.49 0.97 -0.01
CA CYS A 357 1.43 1.18 -0.99
C CYS A 357 0.04 0.95 -0.36
N ALA A 358 -0.96 0.89 -1.22
CA ALA A 358 -2.33 0.59 -0.83
C ALA A 358 -2.43 -0.71 -0.02
N PHE A 359 -3.12 -0.65 1.10
CA PHE A 359 -3.56 -1.79 1.88
C PHE A 359 -4.96 -1.49 2.43
N ARG A 360 -5.83 -2.48 2.52
CA ARG A 360 -7.23 -2.38 2.94
C ARG A 360 -7.43 -1.38 4.07
N GLY A 361 -8.28 -0.36 3.84
CA GLY A 361 -8.46 0.81 4.71
C GLY A 361 -7.63 2.02 4.29
N PHE A 362 -6.55 1.86 3.50
CA PHE A 362 -5.86 2.90 2.73
C PHE A 362 -5.42 4.11 3.57
N GLY A 363 -4.72 3.88 4.68
CA GLY A 363 -4.24 4.92 5.59
C GLY A 363 -5.12 5.15 6.82
N ALA A 364 -6.45 5.06 6.69
CA ALA A 364 -7.36 5.25 7.81
C ALA A 364 -7.12 4.31 9.03
N PRO A 365 -6.82 3.00 8.85
CA PRO A 365 -6.64 2.11 10.00
C PRO A 365 -5.56 2.55 10.98
N GLN A 366 -4.47 3.14 10.50
CA GLN A 366 -3.36 3.59 11.34
C GLN A 366 -3.80 4.75 12.24
N THR A 367 -4.44 5.76 11.66
CA THR A 367 -4.89 6.95 12.39
C THR A 367 -6.12 6.67 13.25
N LEU A 368 -7.04 5.80 12.78
CA LEU A 368 -8.18 5.36 13.60
C LEU A 368 -7.70 4.58 14.83
N PHE A 369 -6.76 3.67 14.67
CA PHE A 369 -6.16 2.97 15.82
C PHE A 369 -5.49 3.96 16.78
N ALA A 370 -4.76 4.94 16.25
CA ALA A 370 -4.04 5.90 17.06
C ALA A 370 -4.98 6.81 17.86
N ILE A 371 -6.00 7.41 17.24
CA ILE A 371 -6.94 8.30 17.95
C ILE A 371 -7.80 7.52 18.96
N GLU A 372 -8.26 6.30 18.62
CA GLU A 372 -9.03 5.47 19.54
C GLU A 372 -8.21 5.08 20.77
N THR A 373 -6.95 4.66 20.58
CA THR A 373 -6.03 4.36 21.67
C THR A 373 -5.75 5.58 22.53
N HIS A 374 -5.49 6.73 21.91
CA HIS A 374 -5.21 7.98 22.58
C HIS A 374 -6.39 8.44 23.46
N LEU A 375 -7.63 8.37 22.94
CA LEU A 375 -8.82 8.74 23.69
C LEU A 375 -9.12 7.75 24.84
N ASP A 376 -8.86 6.46 24.65
CA ASP A 376 -8.98 5.46 25.72
C ASP A 376 -7.98 5.75 26.86
N HIS A 377 -6.73 6.04 26.53
CA HIS A 377 -5.70 6.38 27.51
C HIS A 377 -6.01 7.70 28.22
N LEU A 378 -6.48 8.72 27.48
CA LEU A 378 -6.91 9.98 28.08
C LEU A 378 -8.09 9.78 29.05
N ALA A 379 -9.09 8.99 28.67
CA ALA A 379 -10.22 8.68 29.53
C ALA A 379 -9.77 7.98 30.84
N HIS A 380 -8.87 7.01 30.73
CA HIS A 380 -8.27 6.35 31.90
C HIS A 380 -7.47 7.31 32.78
N HIS A 381 -6.71 8.23 32.17
CA HIS A 381 -5.97 9.26 32.87
C HIS A 381 -6.91 10.19 33.67
N LEU A 382 -8.04 10.54 33.09
CA LEU A 382 -9.08 11.36 33.73
C LEU A 382 -9.97 10.56 34.73
N GLY A 383 -9.78 9.24 34.82
CA GLY A 383 -10.55 8.37 35.72
C GLY A 383 -11.99 8.12 35.30
N VAL A 384 -12.30 8.24 34.00
CA VAL A 384 -13.65 8.05 33.43
C VAL A 384 -13.68 6.80 32.53
N ASP A 385 -14.89 6.23 32.34
CA ASP A 385 -15.05 5.11 31.42
C ASP A 385 -14.77 5.57 29.96
N PRO A 386 -13.93 4.86 29.20
CA PRO A 386 -13.57 5.28 27.85
C PRO A 386 -14.77 5.44 26.90
N LEU A 387 -15.77 4.56 26.98
CA LEU A 387 -16.96 4.69 26.14
C LEU A 387 -17.80 5.89 26.53
N GLU A 388 -18.06 6.11 27.82
CA GLU A 388 -18.79 7.30 28.32
C GLU A 388 -18.08 8.58 27.92
N PHE A 389 -16.74 8.59 27.98
CA PHE A 389 -15.93 9.73 27.57
C PHE A 389 -16.07 10.02 26.06
N LYS A 390 -15.85 9.01 25.23
CA LYS A 390 -15.89 9.13 23.76
C LYS A 390 -17.28 9.48 23.22
N MET A 391 -18.35 8.98 23.84
CA MET A 391 -19.73 9.27 23.43
C MET A 391 -20.07 10.77 23.44
N GLN A 392 -19.37 11.60 24.23
CA GLN A 392 -19.59 13.06 24.29
C GLN A 392 -19.17 13.76 22.98
N TYR A 393 -18.24 13.16 22.23
CA TYR A 393 -17.62 13.75 21.04
C TYR A 393 -18.07 13.11 19.74
N LEU A 394 -19.01 12.16 19.77
CA LEU A 394 -19.51 11.52 18.56
C LEU A 394 -20.07 12.54 17.58
N ALA A 395 -19.66 12.42 16.34
CA ALA A 395 -20.14 13.27 15.26
C ALA A 395 -21.67 13.22 15.12
N LYS A 396 -22.28 14.36 14.82
CA LYS A 396 -23.72 14.55 14.65
C LYS A 396 -24.01 15.25 13.33
N LYS A 397 -25.23 15.11 12.84
CA LYS A 397 -25.69 15.90 11.71
C LYS A 397 -25.58 17.40 12.01
N GLY A 398 -25.01 18.14 11.07
CA GLY A 398 -24.72 19.57 11.19
C GLY A 398 -23.32 19.88 11.70
N ASP A 399 -22.63 18.93 12.31
CA ASP A 399 -21.25 19.13 12.76
C ASP A 399 -20.32 19.40 11.57
N GLU A 400 -19.31 20.19 11.81
CA GLU A 400 -18.26 20.47 10.85
C GLU A 400 -17.21 19.36 10.89
N THR A 401 -16.81 18.86 9.72
CA THR A 401 -15.76 17.84 9.57
C THR A 401 -14.37 18.45 9.71
N THR A 402 -13.33 17.59 9.82
CA THR A 402 -11.92 18.02 9.82
C THR A 402 -11.49 18.71 8.51
N THR A 403 -12.27 18.58 7.45
CA THR A 403 -12.01 19.19 6.13
C THR A 403 -12.93 20.37 5.83
N ASN A 404 -13.50 20.99 6.88
CA ASN A 404 -14.38 22.16 6.82
C ASN A 404 -15.67 21.95 5.98
N GLY A 405 -16.10 20.70 5.82
CA GLY A 405 -17.42 20.35 5.32
C GLY A 405 -18.42 20.18 6.46
N HIS A 406 -19.71 19.97 6.14
CA HIS A 406 -20.73 19.68 7.13
C HIS A 406 -21.31 18.29 6.94
N ILE A 407 -21.60 17.59 8.04
CA ILE A 407 -22.29 16.32 8.05
C ILE A 407 -23.77 16.55 7.74
N ILE A 408 -24.21 16.18 6.56
CA ILE A 408 -25.58 16.38 6.09
C ILE A 408 -26.51 15.20 6.39
N GLU A 409 -25.94 14.01 6.55
CA GLU A 409 -26.67 12.78 6.81
C GLU A 409 -26.94 12.57 8.31
N GLU A 410 -28.00 11.81 8.63
CA GLU A 410 -28.24 11.35 10.00
C GLU A 410 -27.18 10.35 10.43
N VAL A 411 -26.45 10.66 11.50
CA VAL A 411 -25.42 9.78 12.06
C VAL A 411 -26.09 8.76 13.00
N LYS A 412 -25.93 7.47 12.69
CA LYS A 412 -26.55 6.37 13.42
C LYS A 412 -25.69 5.77 14.54
N LEU A 413 -24.53 6.37 14.83
CA LEU A 413 -23.61 5.87 15.86
C LEU A 413 -24.25 5.75 17.25
N PRO A 414 -25.00 6.74 17.77
CA PRO A 414 -25.64 6.60 19.08
C PRO A 414 -26.62 5.44 19.16
N GLU A 415 -27.44 5.24 18.12
CA GLU A 415 -28.39 4.12 18.03
C GLU A 415 -27.66 2.78 17.97
N MET A 416 -26.55 2.70 17.21
CA MET A 416 -25.73 1.49 17.12
C MET A 416 -25.07 1.15 18.46
N LEU A 417 -24.57 2.15 19.19
CA LEU A 417 -23.99 1.99 20.51
C LEU A 417 -25.02 1.51 21.53
N ASP A 418 -26.25 2.05 21.51
CA ASP A 418 -27.33 1.58 22.38
C ASP A 418 -27.63 0.09 22.14
N VAL A 419 -27.73 -0.31 20.88
CA VAL A 419 -27.96 -1.73 20.54
C VAL A 419 -26.80 -2.62 21.00
N ILE A 420 -25.55 -2.27 20.64
CA ILE A 420 -24.42 -3.15 20.92
C ILE A 420 -24.11 -3.22 22.42
N THR A 421 -24.22 -2.14 23.17
CA THR A 421 -23.98 -2.13 24.61
C THR A 421 -25.03 -2.95 25.36
N ARG A 422 -26.29 -2.88 24.95
CA ARG A 422 -27.38 -3.69 25.49
C ARG A 422 -27.22 -5.17 25.16
N GLU A 423 -27.05 -5.53 23.88
CA GLU A 423 -26.95 -6.93 23.42
C GLU A 423 -25.70 -7.63 23.94
N SER A 424 -24.58 -6.93 24.11
CA SER A 424 -23.34 -7.47 24.65
C SER A 424 -23.29 -7.47 26.19
N ASP A 425 -24.25 -6.82 26.87
CA ASP A 425 -24.22 -6.55 28.30
C ASP A 425 -22.89 -5.84 28.71
N TYR A 426 -22.52 -4.82 27.88
CA TYR A 426 -21.23 -4.12 27.99
C TYR A 426 -20.98 -3.54 29.37
N TRP A 427 -21.93 -2.74 29.88
CA TRP A 427 -21.76 -1.96 31.12
C TRP A 427 -21.50 -2.82 32.36
N ARG A 428 -22.11 -4.00 32.44
CA ARG A 428 -21.84 -4.95 33.50
C ARG A 428 -20.50 -5.66 33.28
N LYS A 429 -20.30 -6.18 32.06
CA LYS A 429 -19.15 -7.01 31.74
C LYS A 429 -17.86 -6.21 31.57
N ALA A 430 -17.89 -4.91 31.27
CA ALA A 430 -16.72 -4.05 31.20
C ALA A 430 -15.98 -3.92 32.52
N LYS A 431 -16.63 -4.21 33.64
CA LYS A 431 -16.03 -4.21 35.00
C LYS A 431 -15.51 -5.57 35.45
N GLU A 432 -15.75 -6.64 34.65
CA GLU A 432 -15.41 -8.02 34.97
C GLU A 432 -14.38 -8.55 33.97
N TYR A 433 -13.08 -8.35 34.24
CA TYR A 433 -12.02 -8.90 33.40
C TYR A 433 -11.46 -10.19 33.98
N LYS A 434 -11.37 -11.23 33.15
CA LYS A 434 -10.58 -12.41 33.43
C LYS A 434 -9.14 -12.16 32.95
N PRO A 435 -8.12 -12.66 33.64
CA PRO A 435 -6.74 -12.59 33.18
C PRO A 435 -6.60 -13.05 31.71
N GLY A 436 -5.94 -12.27 30.90
CA GLY A 436 -5.75 -12.56 29.47
C GLY A 436 -6.98 -12.27 28.56
N CYS A 437 -8.04 -11.68 29.11
CA CYS A 437 -9.21 -11.27 28.33
C CYS A 437 -9.33 -9.75 28.31
N GLY A 438 -9.78 -9.19 27.19
CA GLY A 438 -10.08 -7.77 27.01
C GLY A 438 -11.35 -7.59 26.21
N ARG A 439 -11.93 -6.40 26.29
CA ARG A 439 -13.06 -5.96 25.48
C ARG A 439 -12.79 -4.58 24.91
N GLY A 440 -13.17 -4.37 23.65
CA GLY A 440 -13.17 -3.09 23.00
C GLY A 440 -14.52 -2.83 22.33
N ILE A 441 -14.85 -1.56 22.16
CA ILE A 441 -16.05 -1.10 21.47
C ILE A 441 -15.71 0.11 20.61
#